data_85441ca133daeddc3abcaa83b4ee5179
#
_entry.id   85441ca133daeddc3abcaa83b4ee5179
#
_cell.length_a   1.000
_cell.length_b   1.000
_cell.length_c   1.000
_cell.angle_alpha   90.00
_cell.angle_beta   90.00
_cell.angle_gamma   90.00
#
_symmetry.space_group_name_H-M   'P 1'
#
loop_
_entity.id
_entity.type
_entity.pdbx_description
1 polymer ?
#
loop_
_entity_poly.entity_id
_entity_poly.type
_entity_poly.pdbx_seq_one_letter_code
_entity_poly.pdbx_strand_id
1 'polypeptide(L)'
;MRGDSVRAVQKLLIGRGYLADGEDDGVCGKKTVTAITKFQQENGLDADGICGKMTYRALSGGEEPPVIETPASRGGGRSLLVAASAYSRFDPGLSNHTASGTLVRKGVIAVDPAVIPMGTRVFIPGYGEAVAEDTGSAIRGNTIDIAFETAEEAIQFGRKTIEIFIMD
;
A
#
# COMPACT_ATOMS: atom_id res chain seq x y z
N MET A 1 -4.68 -1.35 -6.28
CA MET A 1 -3.29 -1.78 -6.57
C MET A 1 -3.18 -2.17 -8.04
N ARG A 2 -2.05 -1.84 -8.66
CA ARG A 2 -1.73 -2.25 -10.05
C ARG A 2 -0.28 -2.70 -10.12
N GLY A 3 0.03 -3.62 -11.01
CA GLY A 3 1.42 -4.03 -11.30
C GLY A 3 1.60 -5.55 -11.46
N ASP A 4 2.84 -5.94 -11.70
CA ASP A 4 3.20 -7.34 -11.98
C ASP A 4 2.93 -8.28 -10.79
N SER A 5 3.05 -7.78 -9.57
CA SER A 5 2.70 -8.55 -8.36
C SER A 5 1.21 -8.89 -8.32
N VAL A 6 0.33 -7.95 -8.73
CA VAL A 6 -1.12 -8.21 -8.82
C VAL A 6 -1.39 -9.24 -9.92
N ARG A 7 -0.74 -9.08 -11.08
CA ARG A 7 -0.87 -10.02 -12.18
C ARG A 7 -0.43 -11.44 -11.79
N ALA A 8 0.65 -11.56 -11.01
CA ALA A 8 1.11 -12.86 -10.50
C ALA A 8 0.04 -13.53 -9.62
N VAL A 9 -0.56 -12.77 -8.69
CA VAL A 9 -1.65 -13.27 -7.85
C VAL A 9 -2.88 -13.65 -8.68
N GLN A 10 -3.25 -12.83 -9.67
CA GLN A 10 -4.37 -13.12 -10.57
C GLN A 10 -4.14 -14.42 -11.34
N LYS A 11 -2.95 -14.66 -11.88
CA LYS A 11 -2.59 -15.92 -12.54
C LYS A 11 -2.73 -17.13 -11.63
N LEU A 12 -2.31 -17.02 -10.37
CA LEU A 12 -2.48 -18.07 -9.39
C LEU A 12 -3.97 -18.34 -9.09
N LEU A 13 -4.79 -17.29 -8.98
CA LEU A 13 -6.23 -17.38 -8.80
C LEU A 13 -6.93 -18.03 -10.00
N ILE A 14 -6.51 -17.69 -11.23
CA ILE A 14 -7.00 -18.32 -12.47
C ILE A 14 -6.64 -19.80 -12.47
N GLY A 15 -5.40 -20.15 -12.20
CA GLY A 15 -4.95 -21.54 -12.15
C GLY A 15 -5.66 -22.41 -11.11
N ARG A 16 -6.29 -21.77 -10.11
CA ARG A 16 -7.11 -22.42 -9.09
C ARG A 16 -8.62 -22.29 -9.30
N GLY A 17 -9.06 -21.66 -10.39
CA GLY A 17 -10.46 -21.52 -10.76
C GLY A 17 -11.26 -20.46 -9.98
N TYR A 18 -10.57 -19.54 -9.27
CA TYR A 18 -11.22 -18.44 -8.54
C TYR A 18 -11.40 -17.17 -9.38
N LEU A 19 -10.68 -17.07 -10.50
CA LEU A 19 -10.75 -15.95 -11.44
C LEU A 19 -10.83 -16.51 -12.86
N ALA A 20 -11.51 -15.81 -13.76
CA ALA A 20 -11.66 -16.26 -15.15
C ALA A 20 -10.38 -16.01 -15.96
N ASP A 21 -10.18 -16.84 -16.99
CA ASP A 21 -9.07 -16.66 -17.93
C ASP A 21 -9.09 -15.25 -18.57
N GLY A 22 -7.94 -14.61 -18.65
CA GLY A 22 -7.80 -13.27 -19.21
C GLY A 22 -8.07 -12.12 -18.20
N GLU A 23 -8.36 -12.42 -16.95
CA GLU A 23 -8.54 -11.41 -15.89
C GLU A 23 -7.22 -11.10 -15.14
N ASP A 24 -6.08 -11.45 -15.70
CA ASP A 24 -4.75 -11.11 -15.20
C ASP A 24 -4.25 -9.75 -15.74
N ASP A 25 -5.12 -8.76 -15.67
CA ASP A 25 -4.87 -7.39 -16.15
C ASP A 25 -3.88 -6.59 -15.28
N GLY A 26 -3.45 -7.16 -14.17
CA GLY A 26 -2.58 -6.49 -13.19
C GLY A 26 -3.28 -5.41 -12.37
N VAL A 27 -4.62 -5.35 -12.38
CA VAL A 27 -5.42 -4.41 -11.60
C VAL A 27 -6.17 -5.16 -10.51
N CYS A 28 -5.91 -4.82 -9.24
CA CYS A 28 -6.66 -5.38 -8.12
C CYS A 28 -8.03 -4.69 -8.03
N GLY A 29 -8.96 -5.11 -8.88
CA GLY A 29 -10.35 -4.66 -8.88
C GLY A 29 -11.26 -5.51 -8.01
N LYS A 30 -12.58 -5.20 -8.00
CA LYS A 30 -13.59 -5.93 -7.19
C LYS A 30 -13.56 -7.43 -7.43
N LYS A 31 -13.40 -7.89 -8.68
CA LYS A 31 -13.35 -9.31 -9.03
C LYS A 31 -12.15 -10.00 -8.39
N THR A 32 -10.97 -9.38 -8.44
CA THR A 32 -9.75 -9.89 -7.82
C THR A 32 -9.91 -10.00 -6.31
N VAL A 33 -10.44 -8.96 -5.66
CA VAL A 33 -10.69 -8.96 -4.22
C VAL A 33 -11.68 -10.06 -3.84
N THR A 34 -12.80 -10.20 -4.56
CA THR A 34 -13.78 -11.26 -4.34
C THR A 34 -13.17 -12.66 -4.48
N ALA A 35 -12.33 -12.86 -5.51
CA ALA A 35 -11.62 -14.11 -5.73
C ALA A 35 -10.65 -14.45 -4.59
N ILE A 36 -9.91 -13.46 -4.09
CA ILE A 36 -9.02 -13.62 -2.93
C ILE A 36 -9.84 -13.99 -1.69
N THR A 37 -10.91 -13.24 -1.39
CA THR A 37 -11.77 -13.50 -0.23
C THR A 37 -12.35 -14.90 -0.26
N LYS A 38 -12.85 -15.34 -1.42
CA LYS A 38 -13.39 -16.69 -1.60
C LYS A 38 -12.32 -17.76 -1.37
N PHE A 39 -11.13 -17.57 -1.95
CA PHE A 39 -10.00 -18.47 -1.72
C PHE A 39 -9.63 -18.56 -0.23
N GLN A 40 -9.57 -17.42 0.45
CA GLN A 40 -9.26 -17.35 1.88
C GLN A 40 -10.29 -18.12 2.72
N GLN A 41 -11.58 -17.93 2.46
CA GLN A 41 -12.68 -18.65 3.14
C GLN A 41 -12.57 -20.15 2.98
N GLU A 42 -12.33 -20.64 1.76
CA GLU A 42 -12.26 -22.07 1.46
C GLU A 42 -10.98 -22.73 2.00
N ASN A 43 -9.93 -21.94 2.28
CA ASN A 43 -8.67 -22.44 2.83
C ASN A 43 -8.46 -22.11 4.32
N GLY A 44 -9.49 -21.63 5.03
CA GLY A 44 -9.44 -21.37 6.46
C GLY A 44 -8.49 -20.20 6.84
N LEU A 45 -8.32 -19.25 5.93
CA LEU A 45 -7.55 -18.01 6.14
C LEU A 45 -8.49 -16.86 6.51
N ASP A 46 -7.93 -15.79 7.06
CA ASP A 46 -8.68 -14.55 7.30
C ASP A 46 -9.16 -13.98 5.96
N ALA A 47 -10.49 -13.95 5.76
CA ALA A 47 -11.13 -13.57 4.50
C ALA A 47 -11.26 -12.04 4.36
N ASP A 48 -10.13 -11.35 4.42
CA ASP A 48 -10.03 -9.89 4.34
C ASP A 48 -9.90 -9.35 2.89
N GLY A 49 -9.78 -10.26 1.91
CA GLY A 49 -9.58 -9.91 0.50
C GLY A 49 -8.19 -9.35 0.19
N ILE A 50 -7.25 -9.47 1.11
CA ILE A 50 -5.86 -9.01 0.96
C ILE A 50 -4.96 -10.23 0.74
N CYS A 51 -4.26 -10.27 -0.39
CA CYS A 51 -3.27 -11.32 -0.64
C CYS A 51 -1.97 -11.01 0.12
N GLY A 52 -1.98 -11.29 1.43
CA GLY A 52 -0.78 -11.23 2.27
C GLY A 52 0.11 -12.47 2.09
N LYS A 53 1.19 -12.54 2.87
CA LYS A 53 2.18 -13.63 2.80
C LYS A 53 1.53 -15.02 2.97
N MET A 54 0.62 -15.17 3.91
CA MET A 54 -0.06 -16.44 4.17
C MET A 54 -0.97 -16.84 3.00
N THR A 55 -1.74 -15.88 2.48
CA THR A 55 -2.63 -16.10 1.33
C THR A 55 -1.83 -16.44 0.08
N TYR A 56 -0.73 -15.71 -0.18
CA TYR A 56 0.13 -16.00 -1.34
C TYR A 56 0.75 -17.39 -1.23
N ARG A 57 1.28 -17.75 -0.07
CA ARG A 57 1.88 -19.06 0.18
C ARG A 57 0.89 -20.21 -0.02
N ALA A 58 -0.34 -20.02 0.43
CA ALA A 58 -1.41 -21.00 0.19
C ALA A 58 -1.80 -21.07 -1.30
N LEU A 59 -1.87 -19.94 -1.99
CA LEU A 59 -2.16 -19.86 -3.43
C LEU A 59 -1.07 -20.49 -4.29
N SER A 60 0.20 -20.26 -3.99
CA SER A 60 1.35 -20.75 -4.76
C SER A 60 1.71 -22.20 -4.48
N GLY A 61 1.09 -22.82 -3.44
CA GLY A 61 1.43 -24.19 -3.04
C GLY A 61 2.66 -24.28 -2.16
N GLY A 62 3.00 -23.21 -1.45
CA GLY A 62 4.11 -23.15 -0.49
C GLY A 62 5.26 -22.22 -0.89
N GLU A 63 5.20 -21.63 -2.10
CA GLU A 63 6.20 -20.63 -2.51
C GLU A 63 6.05 -19.33 -1.73
N GLU A 64 7.19 -18.71 -1.43
CA GLU A 64 7.18 -17.35 -0.87
C GLU A 64 6.73 -16.36 -1.94
N PRO A 65 6.00 -15.29 -1.56
CA PRO A 65 5.66 -14.24 -2.51
C PRO A 65 6.94 -13.70 -3.16
N PRO A 66 6.89 -13.34 -4.45
CA PRO A 66 8.03 -12.71 -5.11
C PRO A 66 8.47 -11.53 -4.24
N VAL A 67 9.72 -11.54 -3.84
CA VAL A 67 10.29 -10.44 -3.06
C VAL A 67 10.18 -9.21 -3.96
N ILE A 68 9.26 -8.32 -3.64
CA ILE A 68 9.35 -6.97 -4.18
C ILE A 68 10.66 -6.46 -3.63
N GLU A 69 11.68 -6.33 -4.48
CA GLU A 69 12.95 -5.73 -4.06
C GLU A 69 12.64 -4.33 -3.54
N THR A 70 12.50 -4.24 -2.23
CA THR A 70 12.39 -2.95 -1.56
C THR A 70 13.79 -2.34 -1.53
N PRO A 71 13.92 -1.04 -1.56
CA PRO A 71 15.23 -0.37 -1.41
C PRO A 71 16.03 -0.91 -0.22
N ALA A 72 15.35 -1.35 0.85
CA ALA A 72 15.96 -2.02 2.00
C ALA A 72 16.65 -3.35 1.67
N SER A 73 16.25 -4.03 0.60
CA SER A 73 16.92 -5.27 0.15
C SER A 73 18.25 -5.01 -0.54
N ARG A 74 18.53 -3.77 -0.95
CA ARG A 74 19.76 -3.39 -1.67
C ARG A 74 20.82 -2.69 -0.81
N GLY A 75 20.52 -2.36 0.43
CA GLY A 75 21.49 -1.71 1.32
C GLY A 75 20.84 -1.13 2.56
N GLY A 76 20.75 -1.87 3.62
CA GLY A 76 20.64 -1.43 5.01
C GLY A 76 19.64 -0.30 5.36
N GLY A 77 18.64 -0.06 4.55
CA GLY A 77 17.64 0.98 4.79
C GLY A 77 16.86 0.71 6.09
N ARG A 78 16.68 1.76 6.90
CA ARG A 78 15.89 1.71 8.13
C ARG A 78 14.42 1.50 7.80
N SER A 79 13.80 0.44 8.28
CA SER A 79 12.35 0.29 8.22
C SER A 79 11.67 0.84 9.46
N LEU A 80 10.43 1.27 9.30
CA LEU A 80 9.62 1.80 10.38
C LEU A 80 8.18 1.28 10.27
N LEU A 81 7.65 0.74 11.36
CA LEU A 81 6.25 0.37 11.45
C LEU A 81 5.42 1.60 11.81
N VAL A 82 4.45 1.94 10.97
CA VAL A 82 3.64 3.16 11.12
C VAL A 82 2.15 2.88 11.03
N ALA A 83 1.36 3.66 11.77
CA ALA A 83 -0.07 3.76 11.53
C ALA A 83 -0.31 4.71 10.37
N ALA A 84 -0.79 4.17 9.25
CA ALA A 84 -1.03 4.93 8.04
C ALA A 84 -2.51 5.18 7.82
N SER A 85 -2.86 6.42 7.51
CA SER A 85 -4.13 6.86 6.94
C SER A 85 -3.90 7.45 5.54
N ALA A 86 -4.97 7.85 4.89
CA ALA A 86 -4.91 8.38 3.54
C ALA A 86 -5.79 9.61 3.40
N TYR A 87 -5.34 10.58 2.61
CA TYR A 87 -6.06 11.80 2.27
C TYR A 87 -5.91 12.15 0.81
N SER A 88 -6.75 13.07 0.33
CA SER A 88 -6.66 13.63 -1.00
C SER A 88 -6.76 15.16 -0.95
N ARG A 89 -6.30 15.83 -2.00
CA ARG A 89 -6.46 17.30 -2.12
C ARG A 89 -7.91 17.74 -2.22
N PHE A 90 -8.84 16.81 -2.39
CA PHE A 90 -10.27 17.09 -2.49
C PHE A 90 -11.00 16.90 -1.16
N ASP A 91 -10.29 16.52 -0.10
CA ASP A 91 -10.91 16.31 1.21
C ASP A 91 -11.34 17.66 1.80
N PRO A 92 -12.60 17.78 2.30
CA PRO A 92 -13.11 19.04 2.80
C PRO A 92 -12.29 19.58 3.98
N GLY A 93 -11.90 20.83 3.93
CA GLY A 93 -11.21 21.53 5.01
C GLY A 93 -9.67 21.36 5.00
N LEU A 94 -9.11 20.64 4.03
CA LEU A 94 -7.67 20.57 3.84
C LEU A 94 -7.18 21.64 2.86
N SER A 95 -5.95 22.12 3.09
CA SER A 95 -5.25 22.96 2.12
C SER A 95 -4.82 22.12 0.92
N ASN A 96 -4.86 22.72 -0.26
CA ASN A 96 -4.28 22.10 -1.46
C ASN A 96 -2.74 22.13 -1.45
N HIS A 97 -2.13 22.76 -0.45
CA HIS A 97 -0.68 22.86 -0.30
C HIS A 97 -0.24 22.16 0.97
N THR A 98 0.90 21.49 0.87
CA THR A 98 1.58 20.85 1.99
C THR A 98 2.24 21.88 2.91
N ALA A 99 2.69 21.46 4.07
CA ALA A 99 3.47 22.31 4.98
C ALA A 99 4.78 22.82 4.34
N SER A 100 5.32 22.11 3.36
CA SER A 100 6.49 22.54 2.57
C SER A 100 6.15 23.52 1.44
N GLY A 101 4.87 23.89 1.27
CA GLY A 101 4.40 24.82 0.24
C GLY A 101 4.22 24.22 -1.16
N THR A 102 4.36 22.91 -1.31
CA THR A 102 4.11 22.19 -2.57
C THR A 102 2.64 21.78 -2.67
N LEU A 103 2.17 21.47 -3.89
CA LEU A 103 0.81 20.97 -4.06
C LEU A 103 0.69 19.54 -3.52
N VAL A 104 -0.42 19.26 -2.84
CA VAL A 104 -0.79 17.89 -2.46
C VAL A 104 -0.97 17.04 -3.71
N ARG A 105 -0.21 15.96 -3.80
CA ARG A 105 -0.18 15.03 -4.92
C ARG A 105 0.20 13.62 -4.46
N LYS A 106 -0.04 12.64 -5.28
CA LYS A 106 0.52 11.29 -5.06
C LYS A 106 2.05 11.36 -4.96
N GLY A 107 2.61 10.62 -4.02
CA GLY A 107 4.05 10.67 -3.70
C GLY A 107 4.40 11.65 -2.58
N VAL A 108 3.40 12.19 -1.87
CA VAL A 108 3.58 13.02 -0.67
C VAL A 108 3.02 12.29 0.54
N ILE A 109 3.69 12.44 1.68
CA ILE A 109 3.18 12.00 2.98
C ILE A 109 3.27 13.12 4.00
N ALA A 110 2.26 13.17 4.87
CA ALA A 110 2.32 13.95 6.11
C ALA A 110 2.91 13.08 7.23
N VAL A 111 3.80 13.67 8.01
CA VAL A 111 4.58 12.97 9.04
C VAL A 111 4.69 13.80 10.30
N ASP A 112 5.16 13.15 11.40
CA ASP A 112 5.73 13.86 12.53
C ASP A 112 7.23 14.10 12.26
N PRO A 113 7.66 15.37 12.11
CA PRO A 113 9.06 15.68 11.79
C PRO A 113 10.08 15.24 12.85
N ALA A 114 9.59 14.96 14.08
CA ALA A 114 10.44 14.43 15.14
C ALA A 114 10.79 12.95 14.93
N VAL A 115 10.02 12.24 14.10
CA VAL A 115 10.21 10.80 13.79
C VAL A 115 10.74 10.60 12.38
N ILE A 116 10.13 11.28 11.42
CA ILE A 116 10.53 11.27 10.00
C ILE A 116 10.79 12.72 9.60
N PRO A 117 12.05 13.15 9.47
CA PRO A 117 12.38 14.52 9.08
C PRO A 117 11.75 14.92 7.75
N MET A 118 11.40 16.19 7.61
CA MET A 118 10.90 16.73 6.34
C MET A 118 11.93 16.54 5.22
N GLY A 119 11.46 16.21 4.03
CA GLY A 119 12.29 15.88 2.88
C GLY A 119 12.77 14.41 2.82
N THR A 120 12.53 13.64 3.86
CA THR A 120 12.87 12.20 3.87
C THR A 120 12.09 11.48 2.77
N ARG A 121 12.81 10.68 1.98
CA ARG A 121 12.20 9.79 0.99
C ARG A 121 11.91 8.45 1.65
N VAL A 122 10.73 7.90 1.36
CA VAL A 122 10.31 6.60 1.88
C VAL A 122 9.75 5.75 0.75
N PHE A 123 9.89 4.45 0.87
CA PHE A 123 9.18 3.50 0.03
C PHE A 123 8.05 2.86 0.84
N ILE A 124 6.86 2.88 0.29
CA ILE A 124 5.63 2.35 0.89
C ILE A 124 5.16 1.17 0.04
N PRO A 125 5.19 -0.07 0.57
CA PRO A 125 4.73 -1.24 -0.17
C PRO A 125 3.29 -1.09 -0.68
N GLY A 126 3.10 -1.31 -1.98
CA GLY A 126 1.80 -1.18 -2.63
C GLY A 126 1.38 0.24 -3.01
N TYR A 127 2.13 1.26 -2.60
CA TYR A 127 1.92 2.66 -2.99
C TYR A 127 3.07 3.18 -3.87
N GLY A 128 4.33 2.93 -3.49
CA GLY A 128 5.54 3.36 -4.16
C GLY A 128 6.37 4.34 -3.33
N GLU A 129 7.21 5.12 -4.02
CA GLU A 129 8.03 6.15 -3.38
C GLU A 129 7.18 7.36 -2.98
N ALA A 130 7.52 7.94 -1.83
CA ALA A 130 6.92 9.15 -1.30
C ALA A 130 7.95 10.02 -0.58
N VAL A 131 7.64 11.30 -0.44
CA VAL A 131 8.47 12.28 0.25
C VAL A 131 7.68 12.90 1.41
N ALA A 132 8.34 13.07 2.54
CA ALA A 132 7.79 13.77 3.71
C ALA A 132 7.77 15.29 3.44
N GLU A 133 6.68 15.77 2.86
CA GLU A 133 6.50 17.20 2.50
C GLU A 133 5.40 17.87 3.31
N ASP A 134 4.66 17.09 4.11
CA ASP A 134 3.52 17.62 4.85
C ASP A 134 3.55 17.26 6.32
N THR A 135 2.78 18.00 7.12
CA THR A 135 2.56 17.76 8.55
C THR A 135 1.08 17.97 8.89
N GLY A 136 0.62 17.33 9.94
CA GLY A 136 -0.74 17.51 10.42
C GLY A 136 -0.80 17.57 11.95
N SER A 137 -1.75 18.31 12.51
CA SER A 137 -1.93 18.41 13.96
C SER A 137 -2.24 17.05 14.61
N ALA A 138 -2.88 16.16 13.87
CA ALA A 138 -3.21 14.79 14.27
C ALA A 138 -2.09 13.78 13.95
N ILE A 139 -1.07 14.15 13.17
CA ILE A 139 0.01 13.27 12.76
C ILE A 139 1.14 13.37 13.79
N ARG A 140 1.24 12.38 14.67
CA ARG A 140 2.17 12.34 15.79
C ARG A 140 2.83 10.97 15.91
N GLY A 141 4.12 10.98 16.29
CA GLY A 141 4.89 9.74 16.47
C GLY A 141 4.98 8.93 15.19
N ASN A 142 4.77 7.63 15.29
CA ASN A 142 4.78 6.69 14.15
C ASN A 142 3.45 6.70 13.37
N THR A 143 2.84 7.87 13.17
CA THR A 143 1.64 8.04 12.35
C THR A 143 2.01 8.79 11.09
N ILE A 144 1.50 8.34 9.95
CA ILE A 144 1.65 9.03 8.66
C ILE A 144 0.29 9.16 7.98
N ASP A 145 0.17 10.15 7.11
CA ASP A 145 -0.99 10.31 6.23
C ASP A 145 -0.50 10.37 4.77
N ILE A 146 -1.06 9.51 3.93
CA ILE A 146 -0.56 9.27 2.57
C ILE A 146 -1.47 9.99 1.58
N ALA A 147 -0.89 10.86 0.75
CA ALA A 147 -1.64 11.60 -0.27
C ALA A 147 -1.98 10.71 -1.47
N PHE A 148 -3.24 10.69 -1.85
CA PHE A 148 -3.75 10.05 -3.05
C PHE A 148 -4.27 11.09 -4.06
N GLU A 149 -4.41 10.70 -5.31
CA GLU A 149 -4.91 11.60 -6.35
C GLU A 149 -6.41 11.83 -6.22
N THR A 150 -7.15 10.81 -5.77
CA THR A 150 -8.60 10.86 -5.63
C THR A 150 -9.06 10.48 -4.23
N ALA A 151 -10.23 10.98 -3.82
CA ALA A 151 -10.84 10.62 -2.55
C ALA A 151 -11.21 9.12 -2.50
N GLU A 152 -11.61 8.54 -3.64
CA GLU A 152 -11.93 7.12 -3.74
C GLU A 152 -10.72 6.23 -3.43
N GLU A 153 -9.54 6.58 -3.95
CA GLU A 153 -8.29 5.86 -3.65
C GLU A 153 -7.92 5.97 -2.17
N ALA A 154 -8.07 7.16 -1.58
CA ALA A 154 -7.83 7.39 -0.16
C ALA A 154 -8.78 6.58 0.72
N ILE A 155 -10.07 6.56 0.41
CA ILE A 155 -11.09 5.77 1.11
C ILE A 155 -10.78 4.27 0.99
N GLN A 156 -10.40 3.80 -0.20
CA GLN A 156 -10.05 2.41 -0.44
C GLN A 156 -8.80 1.98 0.33
N PHE A 157 -7.82 2.87 0.50
CA PHE A 157 -6.63 2.61 1.31
C PHE A 157 -7.00 2.46 2.79
N GLY A 158 -7.85 3.35 3.31
CA GLY A 158 -8.33 3.37 4.68
C GLY A 158 -7.24 3.63 5.71
N ARG A 159 -7.42 3.06 6.91
CA ARG A 159 -6.42 3.10 7.99
C ARG A 159 -5.88 1.72 8.27
N LYS A 160 -4.54 1.59 8.35
CA LYS A 160 -3.88 0.31 8.64
C LYS A 160 -2.45 0.53 9.14
N THR A 161 -1.92 -0.44 9.85
CA THR A 161 -0.50 -0.47 10.21
C THR A 161 0.29 -1.07 9.06
N ILE A 162 1.33 -0.37 8.61
CA ILE A 162 2.20 -0.79 7.52
C ILE A 162 3.66 -0.59 7.88
N GLU A 163 4.52 -1.35 7.26
CA GLU A 163 5.97 -1.12 7.28
C GLU A 163 6.37 -0.25 6.10
N ILE A 164 7.11 0.82 6.38
CA ILE A 164 7.71 1.71 5.38
C ILE A 164 9.22 1.62 5.45
N PHE A 165 9.89 1.93 4.36
CA PHE A 165 11.35 1.87 4.24
C PHE A 165 11.90 3.27 3.97
N ILE A 166 12.76 3.74 4.88
CA ILE A 166 13.46 5.02 4.70
C ILE A 166 14.50 4.85 3.59
N MET A 167 14.48 5.74 2.63
CA MET A 167 15.44 5.77 1.52
C MET A 167 16.48 6.86 1.81
N ASP A 168 17.75 6.49 1.77
CA ASP A 168 18.88 7.42 1.89
C ASP A 168 19.09 8.23 0.59
#